data_3bf134e24e277c493c60a9ab8556f9e2
#
_entry.id   3bf134e24e277c493c60a9ab8556f9e2
#
_cell.length_a   1.000
_cell.length_b   1.000
_cell.length_c   1.000
_cell.angle_alpha   90.00
_cell.angle_beta   90.00
_cell.angle_gamma   90.00
#
_symmetry.space_group_name_H-M   'P 1'
#
loop_
_entity.id
_entity.type
_entity.pdbx_description
1 polymer ?
#
loop_
_entity_poly.entity_id
_entity_poly.type
_entity_poly.pdbx_seq_one_letter_code
_entity_poly.pdbx_strand_id
1 'polypeptide(L)'
;MSDAAERFWCSEPRAVAPHPERAESNDTAVNRVLLGLLARLRKPFGRDLHRAGEFVEQVDAEQPWAEGLSDAELLEAAQAMRPSLLREGFTPQNLARCFALVRAAATRTVGMTHFPVQVMGGWVMLQGMLAEMATGEGKTLTATLPAATVAMAGLPVHVITVNDYLAKRDSELMGPVYRALGLSVGLATHEQSPPEKQAAYAANICYCTNKDIGFDYLRDSLTLEAHRGRARLLLEKALQRGDRIDRLLLRGLQFAIVDEIDSVLVDEARTPLIIAGNEQRDTDEHLYSTALELVAELEENVDFNIDREDRAARLTEKGRERLGELADRLPEKWRSKRAREELVQQALSALHLFELDKHYLIRDGKVHIIDEYTGRVMPDRSWERGLHQLIEIKEGCELSARQGTLARITYQRLFRRYLRVGGMSLSLIHISEPTRRH
;
A
#
# COMPACT_ATOMS: atom_id res chain seq x y z
N MET A 1 21.39 5.89 -21.54
CA MET A 1 20.37 5.71 -20.51
C MET A 1 20.23 6.86 -19.53
N SER A 2 21.22 7.76 -19.46
CA SER A 2 21.10 9.03 -18.73
C SER A 2 19.91 9.85 -19.22
N ASP A 3 19.73 9.89 -20.51
CA ASP A 3 18.70 10.64 -21.22
C ASP A 3 17.24 10.27 -20.85
N ALA A 4 16.96 9.00 -20.57
CA ALA A 4 15.58 8.57 -20.26
C ALA A 4 15.17 8.87 -18.80
N ALA A 5 16.12 8.79 -17.85
CA ALA A 5 15.86 9.12 -16.45
C ALA A 5 15.81 10.64 -16.25
N GLU A 6 16.68 11.39 -16.92
CA GLU A 6 16.66 12.85 -16.95
C GLU A 6 15.39 13.37 -17.63
N ARG A 7 15.02 12.79 -18.77
CA ARG A 7 13.76 13.11 -19.49
C ARG A 7 12.50 12.79 -18.66
N PHE A 8 12.52 11.76 -17.81
CA PHE A 8 11.36 11.41 -16.98
C PHE A 8 11.01 12.55 -16.01
N TRP A 9 12.02 13.21 -15.41
CA TRP A 9 11.79 14.36 -14.55
C TRP A 9 11.54 15.66 -15.34
N CYS A 10 11.98 15.74 -16.59
CA CYS A 10 11.84 16.94 -17.43
C CYS A 10 10.60 16.92 -18.35
N SER A 11 10.03 15.77 -18.67
CA SER A 11 9.04 15.61 -19.74
C SER A 11 7.58 15.53 -19.31
N GLU A 12 7.26 15.36 -18.03
CA GLU A 12 5.88 15.28 -17.58
C GLU A 12 5.41 16.58 -16.88
N PRO A 13 4.22 17.12 -17.21
CA PRO A 13 3.61 18.24 -16.50
C PRO A 13 3.15 17.81 -15.10
N ARG A 14 3.97 18.04 -14.12
CA ARG A 14 4.04 17.38 -12.81
C ARG A 14 3.10 17.91 -11.76
N ALA A 15 2.58 19.10 -11.95
CA ALA A 15 1.78 19.79 -10.94
C ALA A 15 0.28 19.86 -11.26
N VAL A 16 -0.16 19.38 -12.41
CA VAL A 16 -1.50 19.68 -12.95
C VAL A 16 -2.53 18.59 -12.67
N ALA A 17 -2.09 17.40 -12.28
CA ALA A 17 -3.05 16.33 -11.96
C ALA A 17 -3.45 16.41 -10.48
N PRO A 18 -4.75 16.35 -10.18
CA PRO A 18 -5.22 16.40 -8.79
C PRO A 18 -4.77 15.21 -7.95
N HIS A 19 -4.39 14.07 -8.56
CA HIS A 19 -3.91 12.87 -7.89
C HIS A 19 -2.96 12.11 -8.83
N PRO A 20 -1.69 12.55 -8.96
CA PRO A 20 -0.75 11.91 -9.87
C PRO A 20 -0.35 10.52 -9.36
N GLU A 21 -0.54 9.53 -10.20
CA GLU A 21 -0.08 8.15 -9.99
C GLU A 21 0.28 7.51 -11.33
N ARG A 22 1.13 6.48 -11.29
CA ARG A 22 1.46 5.68 -12.47
C ARG A 22 0.29 4.78 -12.83
N ALA A 23 -0.04 4.71 -14.12
CA ALA A 23 -1.06 3.79 -14.61
C ALA A 23 -0.69 2.32 -14.29
N GLU A 24 -1.71 1.49 -14.08
CA GLU A 24 -1.48 0.07 -13.86
C GLU A 24 -0.91 -0.58 -15.13
N SER A 25 0.28 -1.16 -15.02
CA SER A 25 0.85 -1.93 -16.11
C SER A 25 0.21 -3.32 -16.15
N ASN A 26 -0.38 -3.69 -17.27
CA ASN A 26 -0.75 -5.07 -17.52
C ASN A 26 0.55 -5.87 -17.71
N ASP A 27 1.00 -6.54 -16.63
CA ASP A 27 2.15 -7.45 -16.67
C ASP A 27 1.79 -8.71 -17.46
N THR A 28 1.84 -8.61 -18.78
CA THR A 28 1.79 -9.81 -19.62
C THR A 28 3.07 -10.63 -19.44
N ALA A 29 2.96 -11.96 -19.56
CA ALA A 29 4.13 -12.86 -19.43
C ALA A 29 5.27 -12.44 -20.40
N VAL A 30 4.92 -11.90 -21.56
CA VAL A 30 5.85 -11.37 -22.58
C VAL A 30 6.64 -10.17 -22.03
N ASN A 31 5.99 -9.22 -21.36
CA ASN A 31 6.66 -8.05 -20.77
C ASN A 31 7.62 -8.46 -19.64
N ARG A 32 7.29 -9.48 -18.84
CA ARG A 32 8.18 -10.01 -17.79
C ARG A 32 9.45 -10.63 -18.38
N VAL A 33 9.31 -11.42 -19.42
CA VAL A 33 10.46 -12.05 -20.09
C VAL A 33 11.34 -10.99 -20.77
N LEU A 34 10.72 -10.02 -21.46
CA LEU A 34 11.45 -8.95 -22.15
C LEU A 34 12.21 -8.05 -21.16
N LEU A 35 11.56 -7.65 -20.06
CA LEU A 35 12.19 -6.88 -18.99
C LEU A 35 13.30 -7.66 -18.28
N GLY A 36 13.14 -8.97 -18.08
CA GLY A 36 14.18 -9.86 -17.53
C GLY A 36 15.40 -10.00 -18.45
N LEU A 37 15.18 -10.09 -19.78
CA LEU A 37 16.25 -10.10 -20.76
C LEU A 37 16.98 -8.75 -20.85
N LEU A 38 16.23 -7.65 -20.88
CA LEU A 38 16.78 -6.29 -20.87
C LEU A 38 17.54 -5.98 -19.58
N ALA A 39 17.08 -6.48 -18.43
CA ALA A 39 17.79 -6.34 -17.16
C ALA A 39 19.13 -7.10 -17.14
N ARG A 40 19.19 -8.29 -17.77
CA ARG A 40 20.43 -9.07 -17.91
C ARG A 40 21.44 -8.45 -18.86
N LEU A 41 20.96 -7.76 -19.90
CA LEU A 41 21.82 -7.01 -20.83
C LEU A 41 22.35 -5.68 -20.26
N ARG A 42 21.75 -5.20 -19.21
CA ARG A 42 22.16 -4.02 -18.46
C ARG A 42 23.10 -4.45 -17.32
N LYS A 43 24.39 -4.39 -17.54
CA LYS A 43 25.39 -4.36 -16.47
C LYS A 43 25.76 -2.89 -16.18
N PRO A 44 25.06 -2.20 -15.26
CA PRO A 44 25.27 -0.77 -15.03
C PRO A 44 26.19 -0.45 -13.86
N PHE A 45 26.52 -1.39 -12.99
CA PHE A 45 27.10 -1.14 -11.66
C PHE A 45 28.36 -0.28 -11.65
N GLY A 46 29.27 -0.40 -12.61
CA GLY A 46 30.49 0.38 -12.60
C GLY A 46 30.31 1.85 -12.99
N ARG A 47 29.38 2.15 -13.90
CA ARG A 47 29.13 3.52 -14.37
C ARG A 47 28.32 4.35 -13.39
N ASP A 48 27.36 3.73 -12.70
CA ASP A 48 26.51 4.45 -11.75
C ASP A 48 27.27 4.81 -10.48
N LEU A 49 28.21 3.96 -10.03
CA LEU A 49 29.07 4.25 -8.89
C LEU A 49 30.04 5.41 -9.20
N HIS A 50 30.59 5.43 -10.41
CA HIS A 50 31.49 6.54 -10.85
C HIS A 50 30.71 7.86 -10.88
N ARG A 51 29.52 7.89 -11.47
CA ARG A 51 28.65 9.07 -11.50
C ARG A 51 28.22 9.54 -10.10
N ALA A 52 27.98 8.61 -9.18
CA ALA A 52 27.69 8.96 -7.79
C ALA A 52 28.91 9.63 -7.12
N GLY A 53 30.12 9.17 -7.43
CA GLY A 53 31.38 9.83 -6.98
C GLY A 53 31.55 11.24 -7.55
N GLU A 54 31.38 11.39 -8.87
CA GLU A 54 31.40 12.71 -9.54
C GLU A 54 30.36 13.67 -8.97
N PHE A 55 29.19 13.13 -8.61
CA PHE A 55 28.12 13.93 -7.99
C PHE A 55 28.52 14.42 -6.59
N VAL A 56 29.21 13.60 -5.79
CA VAL A 56 29.75 14.04 -4.48
C VAL A 56 30.69 15.21 -4.64
N GLU A 57 31.61 15.17 -5.62
CA GLU A 57 32.51 16.27 -5.90
C GLU A 57 31.78 17.57 -6.27
N GLN A 58 30.69 17.45 -7.04
CA GLN A 58 29.83 18.60 -7.38
C GLN A 58 29.13 19.17 -6.14
N VAL A 59 28.63 18.32 -5.23
CA VAL A 59 28.01 18.76 -3.96
C VAL A 59 29.06 19.45 -3.08
N ASP A 60 30.25 18.87 -2.97
CA ASP A 60 31.34 19.44 -2.18
C ASP A 60 31.83 20.81 -2.75
N ALA A 61 31.78 21.01 -4.06
CA ALA A 61 32.08 22.29 -4.69
C ALA A 61 31.02 23.38 -4.35
N GLU A 62 29.77 23.03 -4.19
CA GLU A 62 28.67 23.96 -3.78
C GLU A 62 28.59 24.16 -2.26
N GLN A 63 29.24 23.32 -1.46
CA GLN A 63 29.16 23.33 0.01
C GLN A 63 29.63 24.65 0.64
N PRO A 64 30.78 25.26 0.25
CA PRO A 64 31.23 26.53 0.84
C PRO A 64 30.23 27.68 0.62
N TRP A 65 29.54 27.68 -0.51
CA TRP A 65 28.48 28.64 -0.78
C TRP A 65 27.33 28.46 0.22
N ALA A 66 26.80 27.23 0.39
CA ALA A 66 25.68 26.93 1.26
C ALA A 66 26.02 27.18 2.75
N GLU A 67 27.26 26.92 3.17
CA GLU A 67 27.75 27.19 4.53
C GLU A 67 27.89 28.67 4.82
N GLY A 68 28.23 29.48 3.83
CA GLY A 68 28.38 30.94 3.95
C GLY A 68 27.05 31.69 4.11
N LEU A 69 25.92 31.08 3.78
CA LEU A 69 24.60 31.71 3.89
C LEU A 69 24.18 31.87 5.37
N SER A 70 23.51 32.95 5.72
CA SER A 70 22.76 33.05 6.96
C SER A 70 21.49 32.14 6.93
N ASP A 71 20.80 31.95 8.05
CA ASP A 71 19.60 31.12 8.07
C ASP A 71 18.47 31.69 7.19
N ALA A 72 18.36 33.03 7.12
CA ALA A 72 17.39 33.68 6.21
C ALA A 72 17.75 33.47 4.74
N GLU A 73 19.03 33.64 4.39
CA GLU A 73 19.53 33.42 3.02
C GLU A 73 19.45 31.94 2.61
N LEU A 74 19.65 31.00 3.56
CA LEU A 74 19.49 29.56 3.33
C LEU A 74 18.02 29.23 2.95
N LEU A 75 17.07 29.80 3.67
CA LEU A 75 15.65 29.66 3.39
C LEU A 75 15.29 30.25 2.01
N GLU A 76 15.75 31.47 1.71
CA GLU A 76 15.53 32.11 0.42
C GLU A 76 16.14 31.31 -0.73
N ALA A 77 17.38 30.82 -0.57
CA ALA A 77 18.05 29.98 -1.54
C ALA A 77 17.27 28.67 -1.80
N ALA A 78 16.78 28.01 -0.75
CA ALA A 78 15.96 26.81 -0.89
C ALA A 78 14.64 27.09 -1.65
N GLN A 79 13.97 28.21 -1.38
CA GLN A 79 12.77 28.61 -2.11
C GLN A 79 13.07 28.96 -3.57
N ALA A 80 14.20 29.60 -3.84
CA ALA A 80 14.66 29.92 -5.19
C ALA A 80 15.01 28.71 -6.06
N MET A 81 15.24 27.53 -5.44
CA MET A 81 15.45 26.29 -6.21
C MET A 81 14.21 25.82 -6.95
N ARG A 82 13.00 26.11 -6.44
CA ARG A 82 11.74 25.63 -7.03
C ARG A 82 11.53 26.00 -8.50
N PRO A 83 11.67 27.27 -8.92
CA PRO A 83 11.54 27.64 -10.33
C PRO A 83 12.57 26.94 -11.23
N SER A 84 13.81 26.78 -10.77
CA SER A 84 14.86 26.10 -11.54
C SER A 84 14.57 24.62 -11.69
N LEU A 85 14.18 23.92 -10.60
CA LEU A 85 13.77 22.52 -10.63
C LEU A 85 12.55 22.25 -11.52
N LEU A 86 11.61 23.21 -11.59
CA LEU A 86 10.42 23.08 -12.45
C LEU A 86 10.71 23.34 -13.92
N ARG A 87 11.63 24.25 -14.25
CA ARG A 87 11.99 24.60 -15.63
C ARG A 87 13.04 23.67 -16.23
N GLU A 88 14.11 23.45 -15.50
CA GLU A 88 15.30 22.73 -15.98
C GLU A 88 15.31 21.26 -15.54
N GLY A 89 14.46 20.92 -14.57
CA GLY A 89 14.39 19.60 -13.99
C GLY A 89 15.49 19.34 -12.97
N PHE A 90 15.69 18.07 -12.68
CA PHE A 90 16.67 17.59 -11.71
C PHE A 90 18.05 17.39 -12.39
N THR A 91 18.62 18.48 -12.91
CA THR A 91 19.97 18.48 -13.48
C THR A 91 21.02 18.24 -12.39
N PRO A 92 22.20 17.68 -12.71
CA PRO A 92 23.26 17.46 -11.71
C PRO A 92 23.61 18.73 -10.91
N GLN A 93 23.65 19.87 -11.57
CA GLN A 93 23.93 21.16 -10.93
C GLN A 93 22.83 21.59 -9.94
N ASN A 94 21.54 21.49 -10.33
CA ASN A 94 20.43 21.82 -9.45
C ASN A 94 20.38 20.85 -8.25
N LEU A 95 20.68 19.57 -8.48
CA LEU A 95 20.73 18.57 -7.43
C LEU A 95 21.88 18.82 -6.45
N ALA A 96 23.09 19.17 -6.96
CA ALA A 96 24.24 19.48 -6.13
C ALA A 96 23.95 20.66 -5.19
N ARG A 97 23.35 21.72 -5.70
CA ARG A 97 22.92 22.86 -4.89
C ARG A 97 21.89 22.49 -3.84
N CYS A 98 20.84 21.73 -4.21
CA CYS A 98 19.87 21.25 -3.25
C CYS A 98 20.50 20.42 -2.13
N PHE A 99 21.41 19.50 -2.47
CA PHE A 99 22.09 18.67 -1.49
C PHE A 99 23.01 19.50 -0.58
N ALA A 100 23.71 20.50 -1.12
CA ALA A 100 24.53 21.41 -0.31
C ALA A 100 23.68 22.22 0.70
N LEU A 101 22.50 22.72 0.27
CA LEU A 101 21.55 23.40 1.16
C LEU A 101 21.05 22.46 2.27
N VAL A 102 20.70 21.21 1.94
CA VAL A 102 20.23 20.21 2.93
C VAL A 102 21.34 19.86 3.92
N ARG A 103 22.58 19.71 3.46
CA ARG A 103 23.76 19.45 4.33
C ARG A 103 23.97 20.62 5.29
N ALA A 104 23.95 21.86 4.80
CA ALA A 104 24.09 23.07 5.61
C ALA A 104 22.97 23.15 6.67
N ALA A 105 21.71 22.89 6.27
CA ALA A 105 20.57 22.86 7.19
C ALA A 105 20.73 21.78 8.26
N ALA A 106 21.14 20.56 7.89
CA ALA A 106 21.34 19.46 8.84
C ALA A 106 22.45 19.76 9.84
N THR A 107 23.59 20.30 9.39
CA THR A 107 24.69 20.68 10.27
C THR A 107 24.24 21.70 11.31
N ARG A 108 23.45 22.70 10.92
CA ARG A 108 23.00 23.78 11.79
C ARG A 108 21.88 23.36 12.76
N THR A 109 20.95 22.54 12.31
CA THR A 109 19.73 22.24 13.09
C THR A 109 19.86 21.02 13.97
N VAL A 110 20.50 19.96 13.48
CA VAL A 110 20.66 18.68 14.20
C VAL A 110 22.10 18.34 14.54
N GLY A 111 23.05 19.20 14.18
CA GLY A 111 24.48 19.01 14.47
C GLY A 111 25.12 17.85 13.71
N MET A 112 24.51 17.37 12.65
CA MET A 112 24.98 16.24 11.85
C MET A 112 25.27 16.67 10.41
N THR A 113 26.49 16.40 9.96
CA THR A 113 26.89 16.64 8.57
C THR A 113 26.90 15.33 7.80
N HIS A 114 26.32 15.32 6.61
CA HIS A 114 26.32 14.13 5.75
C HIS A 114 27.71 13.76 5.27
N PHE A 115 28.07 12.51 5.40
CA PHE A 115 29.31 11.96 4.84
C PHE A 115 29.18 11.71 3.32
N PRO A 116 30.30 11.64 2.59
CA PRO A 116 30.27 11.37 1.15
C PRO A 116 29.45 10.14 0.75
N VAL A 117 29.53 9.05 1.50
CA VAL A 117 28.74 7.82 1.25
C VAL A 117 27.23 8.04 1.41
N GLN A 118 26.84 8.93 2.32
CA GLN A 118 25.43 9.30 2.51
C GLN A 118 24.92 10.19 1.37
N VAL A 119 25.75 11.08 0.85
CA VAL A 119 25.45 11.86 -0.35
C VAL A 119 25.25 10.93 -1.55
N MET A 120 26.11 9.92 -1.73
CA MET A 120 25.95 8.88 -2.76
C MET A 120 24.64 8.12 -2.57
N GLY A 121 24.33 7.69 -1.35
CA GLY A 121 23.08 6.99 -1.02
C GLY A 121 21.84 7.84 -1.33
N GLY A 122 21.85 9.12 -0.98
CA GLY A 122 20.80 10.08 -1.32
C GLY A 122 20.59 10.23 -2.83
N TRP A 123 21.69 10.32 -3.58
CA TRP A 123 21.65 10.39 -5.05
C TRP A 123 21.07 9.11 -5.66
N VAL A 124 21.50 7.94 -5.18
CA VAL A 124 20.99 6.63 -5.61
C VAL A 124 19.47 6.54 -5.41
N MET A 125 18.97 6.90 -4.23
CA MET A 125 17.54 6.91 -3.95
C MET A 125 16.76 7.89 -4.84
N LEU A 126 17.33 9.06 -5.09
CA LEU A 126 16.72 10.06 -5.97
C LEU A 126 16.60 9.54 -7.42
N GLN A 127 17.51 8.67 -7.86
CA GLN A 127 17.42 8.00 -9.17
C GLN A 127 16.37 6.87 -9.20
N GLY A 128 15.68 6.59 -8.08
CA GLY A 128 14.72 5.50 -7.97
C GLY A 128 15.37 4.13 -7.86
N MET A 129 16.55 4.10 -7.26
CA MET A 129 17.31 2.88 -6.99
C MET A 129 17.35 2.58 -5.49
N LEU A 130 17.90 1.42 -5.13
CA LEU A 130 18.06 0.97 -3.76
C LEU A 130 19.46 1.26 -3.26
N ALA A 131 19.57 1.86 -2.07
CA ALA A 131 20.82 2.07 -1.37
C ALA A 131 20.95 1.00 -0.26
N GLU A 132 21.94 0.12 -0.38
CA GLU A 132 22.32 -0.78 0.69
C GLU A 132 23.22 -0.04 1.67
N MET A 133 22.77 0.07 2.92
CA MET A 133 23.44 0.79 3.98
C MET A 133 23.40 -0.02 5.26
N ALA A 134 24.54 -0.24 5.91
CA ALA A 134 24.63 -0.99 7.15
C ALA A 134 23.96 -0.26 8.32
N THR A 135 23.74 -0.99 9.41
CA THR A 135 23.22 -0.40 10.65
C THR A 135 24.22 0.64 11.18
N GLY A 136 23.70 1.81 11.56
CA GLY A 136 24.55 2.90 12.08
C GLY A 136 25.14 3.82 11.03
N GLU A 137 24.99 3.54 9.73
CA GLU A 137 25.48 4.42 8.65
C GLU A 137 24.63 5.69 8.43
N GLY A 138 23.61 5.90 9.26
CA GLY A 138 22.80 7.12 9.23
C GLY A 138 21.76 7.16 8.12
N LYS A 139 21.05 6.06 7.88
CA LYS A 139 19.96 5.96 6.89
C LYS A 139 18.95 7.10 7.00
N THR A 140 18.49 7.41 8.23
CA THR A 140 17.51 8.46 8.50
C THR A 140 18.01 9.84 8.02
N LEU A 141 19.28 10.14 8.28
CA LEU A 141 19.91 11.39 7.81
C LEU A 141 20.06 11.38 6.27
N THR A 142 20.48 10.26 5.70
CA THR A 142 20.63 10.10 4.24
C THR A 142 19.31 10.37 3.50
N ALA A 143 18.19 9.91 4.04
CA ALA A 143 16.87 10.11 3.45
C ALA A 143 16.47 11.59 3.35
N THR A 144 17.05 12.48 4.16
CA THR A 144 16.74 13.91 4.11
C THR A 144 17.18 14.55 2.79
N LEU A 145 18.27 14.09 2.19
CA LEU A 145 18.79 14.63 0.94
C LEU A 145 17.79 14.50 -0.23
N PRO A 146 17.33 13.30 -0.60
CA PRO A 146 16.36 13.16 -1.67
C PRO A 146 14.97 13.69 -1.29
N ALA A 147 14.55 13.55 -0.02
CA ALA A 147 13.24 14.02 0.44
C ALA A 147 13.13 15.54 0.31
N ALA A 148 14.07 16.29 0.86
CA ALA A 148 14.05 17.75 0.77
C ALA A 148 14.19 18.23 -0.68
N THR A 149 15.06 17.61 -1.48
CA THR A 149 15.28 17.99 -2.88
C THR A 149 13.99 17.87 -3.71
N VAL A 150 13.26 16.77 -3.58
CA VAL A 150 11.98 16.57 -4.29
C VAL A 150 10.92 17.52 -3.74
N ALA A 151 10.90 17.74 -2.43
CA ALA A 151 9.95 18.66 -1.79
C ALA A 151 10.19 20.12 -2.17
N MET A 152 11.44 20.55 -2.36
CA MET A 152 11.80 21.89 -2.89
C MET A 152 11.23 22.12 -4.29
N ALA A 153 11.09 21.09 -5.11
CA ALA A 153 10.38 21.17 -6.40
C ALA A 153 8.86 21.34 -6.25
N GLY A 154 8.32 21.27 -5.02
CA GLY A 154 6.89 21.35 -4.75
C GLY A 154 6.15 20.03 -4.96
N LEU A 155 6.87 18.92 -5.04
CA LEU A 155 6.31 17.58 -5.18
C LEU A 155 6.15 16.92 -3.81
N PRO A 156 5.01 16.27 -3.51
CA PRO A 156 4.80 15.57 -2.26
C PRO A 156 5.73 14.35 -2.14
N VAL A 157 6.29 14.17 -0.95
CA VAL A 157 7.18 13.07 -0.63
C VAL A 157 6.62 12.28 0.53
N HIS A 158 6.59 10.96 0.39
CA HIS A 158 6.27 10.04 1.47
C HIS A 158 7.55 9.32 1.93
N VAL A 159 7.87 9.47 3.22
CA VAL A 159 8.93 8.70 3.88
C VAL A 159 8.25 7.59 4.65
N ILE A 160 8.45 6.35 4.20
CA ILE A 160 7.68 5.19 4.61
C ILE A 160 8.56 4.28 5.46
N THR A 161 8.09 3.98 6.67
CA THR A 161 8.75 3.11 7.64
C THR A 161 7.87 1.90 7.97
N VAL A 162 8.40 0.95 8.72
CA VAL A 162 7.68 -0.29 9.07
C VAL A 162 6.72 -0.13 10.26
N ASN A 163 6.89 0.91 11.09
CA ASN A 163 6.03 1.13 12.26
C ASN A 163 5.92 2.61 12.65
N ASP A 164 4.87 2.92 13.44
CA ASP A 164 4.53 4.28 13.88
C ASP A 164 5.62 4.91 14.75
N TYR A 165 6.30 4.12 15.57
CA TYR A 165 7.36 4.61 16.44
C TYR A 165 8.51 5.20 15.60
N LEU A 166 8.96 4.49 14.58
CA LEU A 166 10.00 4.97 13.67
C LEU A 166 9.54 6.19 12.89
N ALA A 167 8.31 6.15 12.35
CA ALA A 167 7.75 7.29 11.61
C ALA A 167 7.73 8.56 12.47
N LYS A 168 7.28 8.45 13.72
CA LYS A 168 7.24 9.56 14.66
C LYS A 168 8.64 10.04 15.04
N ARG A 169 9.50 9.13 15.48
CA ARG A 169 10.89 9.43 15.87
C ARG A 169 11.62 10.17 14.76
N ASP A 170 11.55 9.65 13.52
CA ASP A 170 12.30 10.18 12.38
C ASP A 170 11.72 11.51 11.90
N SER A 171 10.40 11.70 11.96
CA SER A 171 9.76 12.98 11.66
C SER A 171 10.13 14.08 12.66
N GLU A 172 10.25 13.74 13.95
CA GLU A 172 10.66 14.67 15.02
C GLU A 172 12.15 15.00 14.90
N LEU A 173 13.01 14.00 14.66
CA LEU A 173 14.45 14.16 14.58
C LEU A 173 14.89 14.94 13.33
N MET A 174 14.31 14.64 12.18
CA MET A 174 14.68 15.28 10.89
C MET A 174 13.82 16.49 10.55
N GLY A 175 12.70 16.69 11.24
CA GLY A 175 11.81 17.82 11.03
C GLY A 175 12.49 19.20 11.06
N PRO A 176 13.41 19.47 12.00
CA PRO A 176 14.16 20.73 12.02
C PRO A 176 14.93 21.02 10.72
N VAL A 177 15.52 19.99 10.09
CA VAL A 177 16.25 20.14 8.82
C VAL A 177 15.33 20.66 7.71
N TYR A 178 14.15 20.06 7.59
CA TYR A 178 13.18 20.43 6.56
C TYR A 178 12.58 21.82 6.82
N ARG A 179 12.27 22.14 8.07
CA ARG A 179 11.72 23.46 8.43
C ARG A 179 12.71 24.60 8.18
N ALA A 180 14.01 24.38 8.37
CA ALA A 180 15.05 25.36 8.03
C ALA A 180 15.08 25.69 6.52
N LEU A 181 14.63 24.77 5.69
CA LEU A 181 14.50 24.95 4.24
C LEU A 181 13.08 25.42 3.82
N GLY A 182 12.22 25.79 4.78
CA GLY A 182 10.85 26.22 4.51
C GLY A 182 9.88 25.10 4.09
N LEU A 183 10.24 23.84 4.37
CA LEU A 183 9.42 22.69 4.02
C LEU A 183 8.60 22.21 5.22
N SER A 184 7.32 21.95 5.00
CA SER A 184 6.42 21.39 6.02
C SER A 184 6.58 19.89 6.15
N VAL A 185 6.43 19.40 7.38
CA VAL A 185 6.51 17.96 7.73
C VAL A 185 5.21 17.52 8.37
N GLY A 186 4.64 16.45 7.84
CA GLY A 186 3.48 15.76 8.37
C GLY A 186 3.85 14.36 8.89
N LEU A 187 3.04 13.87 9.81
CA LEU A 187 3.09 12.51 10.31
C LEU A 187 1.69 11.92 10.20
N ALA A 188 1.52 10.85 9.43
CA ALA A 188 0.27 10.13 9.31
C ALA A 188 0.37 8.80 10.04
N THR A 189 -0.52 8.59 11.04
CA THR A 189 -0.61 7.37 11.86
C THR A 189 -2.02 6.81 11.83
N HIS A 190 -2.16 5.54 12.22
CA HIS A 190 -3.46 4.86 12.21
C HIS A 190 -4.50 5.45 13.16
N GLU A 191 -4.07 6.11 14.25
CA GLU A 191 -4.95 6.69 15.28
C GLU A 191 -5.62 7.98 14.84
N GLN A 192 -5.12 8.65 13.80
CA GLN A 192 -5.60 9.94 13.33
C GLN A 192 -6.92 9.84 12.58
N SER A 193 -7.76 10.85 12.78
CA SER A 193 -8.98 11.05 12.01
C SER A 193 -8.68 11.40 10.54
N PRO A 194 -9.64 11.19 9.61
CA PRO A 194 -9.45 11.54 8.20
C PRO A 194 -9.01 12.99 7.94
N PRO A 195 -9.58 14.03 8.62
CA PRO A 195 -9.09 15.40 8.45
C PRO A 195 -7.66 15.63 8.91
N GLU A 196 -7.24 14.98 10.02
CA GLU A 196 -5.86 15.05 10.51
C GLU A 196 -4.88 14.38 9.54
N LYS A 197 -5.25 13.23 8.99
CA LYS A 197 -4.47 12.56 7.94
C LYS A 197 -4.36 13.41 6.68
N GLN A 198 -5.46 14.05 6.24
CA GLN A 198 -5.43 15.00 5.13
C GLN A 198 -4.42 16.13 5.37
N ALA A 199 -4.43 16.71 6.58
CA ALA A 199 -3.49 17.77 6.94
C ALA A 199 -2.04 17.26 6.94
N ALA A 200 -1.80 16.02 7.42
CA ALA A 200 -0.49 15.38 7.40
C ALA A 200 0.02 15.15 5.96
N TYR A 201 -0.82 14.59 5.09
CA TYR A 201 -0.47 14.37 3.67
C TYR A 201 -0.43 15.67 2.84
N ALA A 202 -1.02 16.76 3.32
CA ALA A 202 -0.88 18.06 2.70
C ALA A 202 0.52 18.68 2.87
N ALA A 203 1.30 18.22 3.84
CA ALA A 203 2.68 18.64 4.03
C ALA A 203 3.58 18.30 2.83
N ASN A 204 4.71 18.98 2.71
CA ASN A 204 5.68 18.72 1.65
C ASN A 204 6.30 17.33 1.78
N ILE A 205 6.58 16.91 3.02
CA ILE A 205 7.14 15.61 3.36
C ILE A 205 6.24 15.00 4.44
N CYS A 206 5.71 13.81 4.16
CA CYS A 206 4.87 13.09 5.12
C CYS A 206 5.54 11.77 5.50
N TYR A 207 5.75 11.58 6.81
CA TYR A 207 6.17 10.33 7.39
C TYR A 207 4.94 9.46 7.68
N CYS A 208 4.99 8.18 7.31
CA CYS A 208 3.89 7.24 7.52
C CYS A 208 4.40 5.80 7.54
N THR A 209 3.55 4.86 7.94
CA THR A 209 3.85 3.44 7.79
C THR A 209 3.41 2.90 6.43
N ASN A 210 4.02 1.77 6.03
CA ASN A 210 3.59 1.02 4.84
C ASN A 210 2.11 0.63 4.90
N LYS A 211 1.59 0.34 6.10
CA LYS A 211 0.19 -0.02 6.34
C LYS A 211 -0.72 1.19 6.17
N ASP A 212 -0.38 2.32 6.81
CA ASP A 212 -1.21 3.54 6.73
C ASP A 212 -1.36 4.02 5.30
N ILE A 213 -0.25 4.20 4.59
CA ILE A 213 -0.31 4.68 3.20
C ILE A 213 -1.10 3.71 2.30
N GLY A 214 -1.02 2.39 2.57
CA GLY A 214 -1.74 1.38 1.83
C GLY A 214 -3.24 1.42 2.07
N PHE A 215 -3.68 1.53 3.32
CA PHE A 215 -5.10 1.65 3.66
C PHE A 215 -5.68 3.00 3.23
N ASP A 216 -4.93 4.08 3.37
CA ASP A 216 -5.36 5.41 2.95
C ASP A 216 -5.50 5.49 1.42
N TYR A 217 -4.59 4.85 0.66
CA TYR A 217 -4.74 4.67 -0.79
C TYR A 217 -5.99 3.85 -1.16
N LEU A 218 -6.30 2.80 -0.42
CA LEU A 218 -7.52 2.02 -0.66
C LEU A 218 -8.78 2.84 -0.38
N ARG A 219 -8.81 3.67 0.68
CA ARG A 219 -9.90 4.60 0.99
C ARG A 219 -10.11 5.62 -0.11
N ASP A 220 -9.03 6.22 -0.60
CA ASP A 220 -9.07 7.13 -1.75
C ASP A 220 -9.56 6.42 -3.01
N SER A 221 -9.14 5.18 -3.20
CA SER A 221 -9.61 4.34 -4.30
C SER A 221 -11.11 4.08 -4.27
N LEU A 222 -11.69 3.86 -3.09
CA LEU A 222 -13.14 3.72 -2.91
C LEU A 222 -13.88 5.05 -3.16
N THR A 223 -13.32 6.17 -2.69
CA THR A 223 -13.87 7.51 -2.91
C THR A 223 -13.90 7.87 -4.40
N LEU A 224 -12.85 7.49 -5.14
CA LEU A 224 -12.76 7.73 -6.58
C LEU A 224 -13.63 6.77 -7.42
N GLU A 225 -14.03 5.61 -6.86
CA GLU A 225 -14.78 4.54 -7.51
C GLU A 225 -14.16 4.10 -8.87
N ALA A 226 -15.01 3.61 -9.80
CA ALA A 226 -14.59 3.23 -11.16
C ALA A 226 -14.17 4.44 -12.04
N HIS A 227 -14.35 5.68 -11.58
CA HIS A 227 -14.21 6.89 -12.38
C HIS A 227 -12.87 7.61 -12.14
N ARG A 228 -11.76 6.89 -12.23
CA ARG A 228 -10.40 7.43 -12.09
C ARG A 228 -9.92 8.26 -13.30
N GLY A 229 -10.82 8.57 -14.24
CA GLY A 229 -10.44 9.34 -15.42
C GLY A 229 -9.96 10.76 -15.06
N ARG A 230 -8.66 11.04 -15.28
CA ARG A 230 -7.99 12.32 -15.00
C ARG A 230 -8.77 13.53 -15.54
N ALA A 231 -9.29 13.42 -16.76
CA ALA A 231 -10.08 14.50 -17.38
C ALA A 231 -11.38 14.78 -16.62
N ARG A 232 -12.06 13.76 -16.12
CA ARG A 232 -13.29 13.91 -15.38
C ARG A 232 -13.07 14.55 -14.00
N LEU A 233 -12.03 14.14 -13.28
CA LEU A 233 -11.65 14.77 -12.00
C LEU A 233 -11.29 16.26 -12.16
N LEU A 234 -10.58 16.60 -13.24
CA LEU A 234 -10.29 18.00 -13.58
C LEU A 234 -11.56 18.79 -13.92
N LEU A 235 -12.48 18.17 -14.65
CA LEU A 235 -13.76 18.78 -15.00
C LEU A 235 -14.64 18.98 -13.74
N GLU A 236 -14.72 18.00 -12.87
CA GLU A 236 -15.45 18.12 -11.59
C GLU A 236 -14.89 19.26 -10.75
N LYS A 237 -13.56 19.37 -10.64
CA LYS A 237 -12.88 20.46 -9.94
C LYS A 237 -13.18 21.82 -10.61
N ALA A 238 -13.13 21.91 -11.93
CA ALA A 238 -13.39 23.15 -12.67
C ALA A 238 -14.85 23.61 -12.54
N LEU A 239 -15.78 22.67 -12.45
CA LEU A 239 -17.22 22.94 -12.31
C LEU A 239 -17.66 23.16 -10.86
N GLN A 240 -16.73 23.19 -9.90
CA GLN A 240 -17.01 23.26 -8.46
C GLN A 240 -18.04 22.21 -7.98
N ARG A 241 -18.17 21.10 -8.71
CA ARG A 241 -19.03 19.95 -8.36
C ARG A 241 -18.28 18.88 -7.56
N GLY A 242 -17.10 19.20 -7.07
CA GLY A 242 -16.13 18.19 -6.74
C GLY A 242 -15.72 18.10 -5.30
N ASP A 243 -16.62 17.74 -4.42
CA ASP A 243 -16.27 17.28 -3.06
C ASP A 243 -15.40 16.04 -3.03
N ARG A 244 -15.24 15.30 -4.15
CA ARG A 244 -14.47 14.05 -4.15
C ARG A 244 -12.99 14.27 -4.01
N ILE A 245 -12.42 15.22 -4.74
CA ILE A 245 -10.98 15.55 -4.66
C ILE A 245 -10.65 16.09 -3.27
N ASP A 246 -11.55 16.89 -2.69
CA ASP A 246 -11.36 17.46 -1.37
C ASP A 246 -11.53 16.44 -0.24
N ARG A 247 -12.12 15.29 -0.51
CA ARG A 247 -12.21 14.14 0.42
C ARG A 247 -11.03 13.19 0.33
N LEU A 248 -10.17 13.30 -0.68
CA LEU A 248 -9.00 12.44 -0.80
C LEU A 248 -8.01 12.73 0.32
N LEU A 249 -7.45 11.66 0.88
CA LEU A 249 -6.42 11.75 1.90
C LEU A 249 -5.07 12.10 1.27
N LEU A 250 -4.74 11.44 0.16
CA LEU A 250 -3.45 11.58 -0.50
C LEU A 250 -3.45 12.67 -1.57
N ARG A 251 -2.32 13.35 -1.72
CA ARG A 251 -2.08 14.31 -2.82
C ARG A 251 -1.56 13.64 -4.09
N GLY A 252 -1.61 12.32 -4.16
CA GLY A 252 -1.04 11.50 -5.20
C GLY A 252 0.24 10.80 -4.78
N LEU A 253 0.72 9.90 -5.64
CA LEU A 253 1.85 9.02 -5.38
C LEU A 253 3.06 9.46 -6.22
N GLN A 254 3.68 10.60 -5.84
CA GLN A 254 4.80 11.20 -6.57
C GLN A 254 6.12 10.50 -6.28
N PHE A 255 6.62 10.65 -5.07
CA PHE A 255 7.89 10.10 -4.65
C PHE A 255 7.78 9.41 -3.29
N ALA A 256 8.25 8.18 -3.21
CA ALA A 256 8.38 7.45 -1.96
C ALA A 256 9.84 7.15 -1.65
N ILE A 257 10.21 7.32 -0.40
CA ILE A 257 11.44 6.78 0.18
C ILE A 257 10.99 5.69 1.16
N VAL A 258 11.40 4.45 0.91
CA VAL A 258 11.02 3.30 1.74
C VAL A 258 12.22 2.87 2.56
N ASP A 259 12.10 2.99 3.88
CA ASP A 259 13.07 2.42 4.81
C ASP A 259 12.76 0.94 5.04
N GLU A 260 13.81 0.12 5.18
CA GLU A 260 13.70 -1.34 5.28
C GLU A 260 12.86 -1.95 4.13
N ILE A 261 13.24 -1.58 2.90
CA ILE A 261 12.46 -1.94 1.69
C ILE A 261 12.36 -3.45 1.47
N ASP A 262 13.29 -4.25 1.96
CA ASP A 262 13.30 -5.70 1.99
C ASP A 262 12.11 -6.23 2.82
N SER A 263 11.91 -5.75 4.05
CA SER A 263 10.76 -6.13 4.86
C SER A 263 9.44 -5.78 4.17
N VAL A 264 9.34 -4.59 3.60
CA VAL A 264 8.09 -4.10 2.97
C VAL A 264 7.79 -4.80 1.65
N LEU A 265 8.78 -4.98 0.76
CA LEU A 265 8.55 -5.47 -0.61
C LEU A 265 8.86 -6.95 -0.81
N VAL A 266 9.47 -7.63 0.16
CA VAL A 266 9.78 -9.06 0.10
C VAL A 266 8.97 -9.82 1.15
N ASP A 267 9.15 -9.51 2.43
CA ASP A 267 8.52 -10.26 3.52
C ASP A 267 7.01 -10.05 3.57
N GLU A 268 6.55 -8.80 3.52
CA GLU A 268 5.13 -8.46 3.52
C GLU A 268 4.50 -8.41 2.12
N ALA A 269 5.26 -8.65 1.08
CA ALA A 269 4.85 -8.46 -0.32
C ALA A 269 3.58 -9.21 -0.71
N ARG A 270 3.38 -10.41 -0.16
CA ARG A 270 2.26 -11.30 -0.48
C ARG A 270 1.01 -11.05 0.36
N THR A 271 1.13 -10.34 1.47
CA THR A 271 -0.01 -10.02 2.34
C THR A 271 -0.83 -8.90 1.71
N PRO A 272 -2.07 -9.17 1.27
CA PRO A 272 -2.90 -8.13 0.71
C PRO A 272 -3.48 -7.25 1.83
N LEU A 273 -3.49 -5.95 1.61
CA LEU A 273 -4.31 -5.02 2.37
C LEU A 273 -5.74 -5.12 1.84
N ILE A 274 -6.72 -5.29 2.73
CA ILE A 274 -8.13 -5.51 2.37
C ILE A 274 -8.98 -4.56 3.20
N ILE A 275 -9.87 -3.82 2.53
CA ILE A 275 -10.99 -3.14 3.16
C ILE A 275 -12.23 -3.99 2.92
N ALA A 276 -12.81 -4.50 3.99
CA ALA A 276 -14.08 -5.18 3.97
C ALA A 276 -15.22 -4.18 4.23
N GLY A 277 -16.37 -4.44 3.68
CA GLY A 277 -17.58 -3.67 3.91
C GLY A 277 -18.80 -4.57 3.98
N ASN A 278 -19.86 -4.04 4.55
CA ASN A 278 -21.11 -4.78 4.68
C ASN A 278 -21.87 -4.78 3.35
N GLU A 279 -22.09 -5.95 2.77
CA GLU A 279 -23.08 -6.11 1.69
C GLU A 279 -24.50 -6.13 2.25
N GLN A 280 -25.50 -5.75 1.43
CA GLN A 280 -26.89 -5.51 1.85
C GLN A 280 -27.54 -6.71 2.56
N ARG A 281 -28.16 -6.45 3.72
CA ARG A 281 -28.74 -7.44 4.63
C ARG A 281 -29.99 -8.18 4.11
N ASP A 282 -30.90 -7.50 3.42
CA ASP A 282 -32.26 -7.98 3.18
C ASP A 282 -32.40 -9.10 2.13
N THR A 283 -31.41 -9.29 1.29
CA THR A 283 -31.46 -10.28 0.19
C THR A 283 -30.83 -11.62 0.56
N ASP A 284 -30.08 -11.68 1.63
CA ASP A 284 -29.26 -12.83 1.99
C ASP A 284 -29.94 -13.76 3.01
N GLU A 285 -30.81 -13.26 3.90
CA GLU A 285 -31.49 -14.08 4.89
C GLU A 285 -32.33 -15.18 4.23
N HIS A 286 -33.12 -14.82 3.23
CA HIS A 286 -33.92 -15.77 2.48
C HIS A 286 -33.07 -16.76 1.66
N LEU A 287 -31.88 -16.35 1.21
CA LEU A 287 -30.98 -17.22 0.51
C LEU A 287 -30.39 -18.31 1.43
N TYR A 288 -29.96 -17.93 2.63
CA TYR A 288 -29.38 -18.85 3.59
C TYR A 288 -30.44 -19.77 4.24
N SER A 289 -31.64 -19.25 4.55
CA SER A 289 -32.73 -20.09 5.06
C SER A 289 -33.15 -21.14 4.04
N THR A 290 -33.31 -20.75 2.76
CA THR A 290 -33.57 -21.69 1.67
C THR A 290 -32.47 -22.73 1.52
N ALA A 291 -31.19 -22.37 1.72
CA ALA A 291 -30.10 -23.34 1.67
C ALA A 291 -30.22 -24.41 2.78
N LEU A 292 -30.57 -24.01 3.99
CA LEU A 292 -30.79 -24.94 5.11
C LEU A 292 -32.03 -25.83 4.87
N GLU A 293 -33.11 -25.28 4.31
CA GLU A 293 -34.32 -26.03 3.91
C GLU A 293 -33.98 -27.09 2.85
N LEU A 294 -33.20 -26.74 1.82
CA LEU A 294 -32.76 -27.67 0.80
C LEU A 294 -31.93 -28.82 1.36
N VAL A 295 -31.03 -28.52 2.31
CA VAL A 295 -30.21 -29.55 2.97
C VAL A 295 -31.09 -30.53 3.77
N ALA A 296 -32.19 -30.06 4.37
CA ALA A 296 -33.11 -30.93 5.11
C ALA A 296 -33.84 -31.97 4.20
N GLU A 297 -33.90 -31.72 2.89
CA GLU A 297 -34.46 -32.63 1.89
C GLU A 297 -33.42 -33.64 1.33
N LEU A 298 -32.15 -33.53 1.69
CA LEU A 298 -31.07 -34.40 1.23
C LEU A 298 -30.77 -35.51 2.24
N GLU A 299 -30.42 -36.70 1.75
CA GLU A 299 -30.16 -37.89 2.57
C GLU A 299 -28.63 -38.15 2.67
N GLU A 300 -28.17 -38.34 3.93
CA GLU A 300 -26.77 -38.73 4.18
C GLU A 300 -26.44 -40.10 3.58
N ASN A 301 -25.24 -40.27 3.03
CA ASN A 301 -24.75 -41.44 2.31
C ASN A 301 -25.46 -41.75 0.96
N VAL A 302 -26.44 -40.95 0.55
CA VAL A 302 -27.11 -41.02 -0.77
C VAL A 302 -26.79 -39.76 -1.56
N ASP A 303 -27.14 -38.61 -1.04
CA ASP A 303 -27.02 -37.31 -1.68
C ASP A 303 -25.77 -36.57 -1.26
N PHE A 304 -25.26 -36.84 -0.05
CA PHE A 304 -24.02 -36.26 0.44
C PHE A 304 -23.26 -37.21 1.38
N ASN A 305 -21.97 -37.02 1.51
CA ASN A 305 -21.10 -37.72 2.45
C ASN A 305 -20.43 -36.71 3.39
N ILE A 306 -20.33 -37.08 4.68
CA ILE A 306 -19.62 -36.30 5.69
C ILE A 306 -18.30 -36.98 6.00
N ASP A 307 -17.22 -36.29 5.70
CA ASP A 307 -15.88 -36.68 6.11
C ASP A 307 -15.53 -35.91 7.39
N ARG A 308 -15.55 -36.63 8.52
CA ARG A 308 -15.26 -36.02 9.83
C ARG A 308 -13.76 -35.85 10.08
N GLU A 309 -12.91 -36.61 9.39
CA GLU A 309 -11.45 -36.46 9.51
C GLU A 309 -10.97 -35.24 8.76
N ASP A 310 -11.40 -35.08 7.51
CA ASP A 310 -11.10 -33.90 6.68
C ASP A 310 -12.00 -32.69 6.96
N ARG A 311 -13.00 -32.83 7.85
CA ARG A 311 -14.03 -31.82 8.16
C ARG A 311 -14.67 -31.25 6.89
N ALA A 312 -15.07 -32.11 6.00
CA ALA A 312 -15.64 -31.73 4.73
C ALA A 312 -16.98 -32.44 4.48
N ALA A 313 -18.00 -31.68 4.12
CA ALA A 313 -19.23 -32.22 3.57
C ALA A 313 -19.14 -32.19 2.03
N ARG A 314 -19.44 -33.30 1.37
CA ARG A 314 -19.29 -33.41 -0.09
C ARG A 314 -20.58 -33.95 -0.70
N LEU A 315 -21.14 -33.24 -1.69
CA LEU A 315 -22.26 -33.72 -2.48
C LEU A 315 -21.83 -34.86 -3.41
N THR A 316 -22.66 -35.91 -3.44
CA THR A 316 -22.53 -37.00 -4.44
C THR A 316 -23.04 -36.53 -5.80
N GLU A 317 -22.85 -37.35 -6.84
CA GLU A 317 -23.42 -37.07 -8.15
C GLU A 317 -24.94 -37.06 -8.14
N LYS A 318 -25.55 -38.02 -7.43
CA LYS A 318 -27.01 -38.06 -7.21
C LYS A 318 -27.53 -36.84 -6.45
N GLY A 319 -26.82 -36.40 -5.41
CA GLY A 319 -27.18 -35.20 -4.68
C GLY A 319 -27.14 -33.94 -5.51
N ARG A 320 -26.18 -33.84 -6.44
CA ARG A 320 -26.12 -32.73 -7.39
C ARG A 320 -27.28 -32.72 -8.39
N GLU A 321 -27.70 -33.89 -8.88
CA GLU A 321 -28.85 -34.05 -9.75
C GLU A 321 -30.12 -33.64 -9.01
N ARG A 322 -30.35 -34.20 -7.81
CA ARG A 322 -31.51 -33.88 -6.96
C ARG A 322 -31.58 -32.41 -6.60
N LEU A 323 -30.43 -31.83 -6.26
CA LEU A 323 -30.29 -30.37 -6.02
C LEU A 323 -30.64 -29.53 -7.28
N GLY A 324 -30.34 -30.06 -8.47
CA GLY A 324 -30.75 -29.47 -9.74
C GLY A 324 -32.27 -29.38 -9.88
N GLU A 325 -32.98 -30.49 -9.65
CA GLU A 325 -34.45 -30.60 -9.74
C GLU A 325 -35.13 -29.69 -8.71
N LEU A 326 -34.61 -29.64 -7.47
CA LEU A 326 -35.15 -28.77 -6.41
C LEU A 326 -34.96 -27.28 -6.76
N ALA A 327 -33.84 -26.94 -7.36
CA ALA A 327 -33.52 -25.57 -7.69
C ALA A 327 -34.30 -24.98 -8.88
N ASP A 328 -34.89 -25.81 -9.73
CA ASP A 328 -35.75 -25.37 -10.83
C ASP A 328 -37.01 -24.64 -10.33
N ARG A 329 -37.36 -24.83 -9.07
CA ARG A 329 -38.50 -24.20 -8.38
C ARG A 329 -38.13 -22.90 -7.65
N LEU A 330 -36.85 -22.54 -7.65
CA LEU A 330 -36.29 -21.43 -6.86
C LEU A 330 -35.99 -20.18 -7.72
N PRO A 331 -35.84 -18.99 -7.10
CA PRO A 331 -35.54 -17.75 -7.78
C PRO A 331 -34.26 -17.79 -8.60
N GLU A 332 -34.09 -16.84 -9.51
CA GLU A 332 -32.99 -16.77 -10.48
C GLU A 332 -31.58 -16.85 -9.87
N LYS A 333 -31.39 -16.40 -8.62
CA LYS A 333 -30.12 -16.49 -7.88
C LYS A 333 -29.63 -17.95 -7.71
N TRP A 334 -30.52 -18.94 -7.75
CA TRP A 334 -30.22 -20.37 -7.62
C TRP A 334 -29.86 -21.05 -8.95
N ARG A 335 -29.92 -20.35 -10.08
CA ARG A 335 -29.62 -20.91 -11.41
C ARG A 335 -28.14 -21.24 -11.62
N SER A 336 -27.22 -20.51 -10.93
CA SER A 336 -25.80 -20.79 -11.03
C SER A 336 -25.44 -22.10 -10.33
N LYS A 337 -25.19 -23.18 -11.09
CA LYS A 337 -24.85 -24.51 -10.57
C LYS A 337 -23.71 -24.45 -9.53
N ARG A 338 -22.63 -23.76 -9.83
CA ARG A 338 -21.46 -23.67 -8.94
C ARG A 338 -21.77 -22.93 -7.63
N ALA A 339 -22.44 -21.79 -7.71
CA ALA A 339 -22.78 -21.00 -6.51
C ALA A 339 -23.75 -21.75 -5.60
N ARG A 340 -24.73 -22.45 -6.19
CA ARG A 340 -25.69 -23.29 -5.50
C ARG A 340 -25.02 -24.46 -4.78
N GLU A 341 -24.19 -25.22 -5.47
CA GLU A 341 -23.45 -26.34 -4.89
C GLU A 341 -22.55 -25.89 -3.74
N GLU A 342 -21.86 -24.76 -3.91
CA GLU A 342 -20.99 -24.19 -2.88
C GLU A 342 -21.82 -23.78 -1.64
N LEU A 343 -22.95 -23.10 -1.82
CA LEU A 343 -23.80 -22.66 -0.70
C LEU A 343 -24.41 -23.84 0.06
N VAL A 344 -24.92 -24.85 -0.65
CA VAL A 344 -25.48 -26.07 -0.03
C VAL A 344 -24.39 -26.86 0.70
N GLN A 345 -23.19 -26.89 0.16
CA GLN A 345 -22.07 -27.55 0.83
C GLN A 345 -21.67 -26.83 2.14
N GLN A 346 -21.75 -25.50 2.17
CA GLN A 346 -21.55 -24.72 3.39
C GLN A 346 -22.69 -24.96 4.39
N ALA A 347 -23.94 -25.08 3.92
CA ALA A 347 -25.10 -25.41 4.77
C ALA A 347 -24.99 -26.82 5.39
N LEU A 348 -24.57 -27.82 4.62
CA LEU A 348 -24.24 -29.14 5.14
C LEU A 348 -23.13 -29.08 6.21
N SER A 349 -22.10 -28.32 5.97
CA SER A 349 -21.02 -28.10 6.94
C SER A 349 -21.54 -27.44 8.23
N ALA A 350 -22.36 -26.39 8.12
CA ALA A 350 -22.93 -25.69 9.26
C ALA A 350 -23.79 -26.61 10.15
N LEU A 351 -24.55 -27.50 9.52
CA LEU A 351 -25.46 -28.43 10.25
C LEU A 351 -24.73 -29.60 10.90
N HIS A 352 -23.74 -30.18 10.21
CA HIS A 352 -23.19 -31.48 10.61
C HIS A 352 -21.76 -31.41 11.21
N LEU A 353 -21.00 -30.33 10.92
CA LEU A 353 -19.60 -30.22 11.32
C LEU A 353 -19.35 -29.14 12.38
N PHE A 354 -20.29 -28.20 12.55
CA PHE A 354 -20.13 -27.12 13.52
C PHE A 354 -21.11 -27.26 14.68
N GLU A 355 -20.56 -27.41 15.89
CA GLU A 355 -21.28 -27.67 17.13
C GLU A 355 -21.15 -26.47 18.08
N LEU A 356 -22.27 -26.13 18.75
CA LEU A 356 -22.31 -25.11 19.81
C LEU A 356 -21.40 -25.54 20.97
N ASP A 357 -20.79 -24.57 21.66
CA ASP A 357 -19.88 -24.71 22.79
C ASP A 357 -18.55 -25.43 22.47
N LYS A 358 -18.35 -25.87 21.24
CA LYS A 358 -17.11 -26.50 20.79
C LYS A 358 -16.40 -25.63 19.74
N HIS A 359 -17.14 -25.23 18.71
CA HIS A 359 -16.60 -24.43 17.60
C HIS A 359 -17.03 -22.95 17.69
N TYR A 360 -18.15 -22.69 18.34
CA TYR A 360 -18.69 -21.34 18.57
C TYR A 360 -19.53 -21.29 19.83
N LEU A 361 -19.76 -20.07 20.33
CA LEU A 361 -20.71 -19.78 21.37
C LEU A 361 -21.64 -18.61 20.96
N ILE A 362 -22.77 -18.53 21.63
CA ILE A 362 -23.72 -17.43 21.43
C ILE A 362 -23.61 -16.49 22.62
N ARG A 363 -23.31 -15.22 22.36
CA ARG A 363 -23.28 -14.14 23.34
C ARG A 363 -23.97 -12.90 22.77
N ASP A 364 -24.86 -12.29 23.53
CA ASP A 364 -25.59 -11.09 23.12
C ASP A 364 -26.32 -11.24 21.76
N GLY A 365 -26.89 -12.44 21.48
CA GLY A 365 -27.60 -12.76 20.24
C GLY A 365 -26.70 -12.89 19.00
N LYS A 366 -25.39 -13.01 19.18
CA LYS A 366 -24.40 -13.15 18.11
C LYS A 366 -23.56 -14.40 18.26
N VAL A 367 -23.19 -14.99 17.14
CA VAL A 367 -22.27 -16.13 17.07
C VAL A 367 -20.82 -15.64 17.19
N HIS A 368 -20.06 -16.23 18.11
CA HIS A 368 -18.62 -15.95 18.29
C HIS A 368 -17.83 -17.24 18.12
N ILE A 369 -16.78 -17.18 17.33
CA ILE A 369 -15.89 -18.32 17.06
C ILE A 369 -15.05 -18.64 18.30
N ILE A 370 -14.89 -19.92 18.60
CA ILE A 370 -13.95 -20.44 19.58
C ILE A 370 -12.73 -21.00 18.83
N ASP A 371 -11.54 -20.53 19.19
CA ASP A 371 -10.30 -21.12 18.69
C ASP A 371 -10.08 -22.50 19.34
N GLU A 372 -10.06 -23.54 18.53
CA GLU A 372 -10.00 -24.92 19.00
C GLU A 372 -8.71 -25.28 19.75
N TYR A 373 -7.60 -24.58 19.47
CA TYR A 373 -6.32 -24.83 20.10
C TYR A 373 -6.17 -24.11 21.44
N THR A 374 -6.71 -22.89 21.51
CA THR A 374 -6.52 -22.05 22.71
C THR A 374 -7.77 -21.96 23.58
N GLY A 375 -8.94 -22.38 23.08
CA GLY A 375 -10.24 -22.24 23.73
C GLY A 375 -10.69 -20.78 23.88
N ARG A 376 -10.01 -19.83 23.21
CA ARG A 376 -10.32 -18.40 23.33
C ARG A 376 -11.44 -18.01 22.35
N VAL A 377 -12.34 -17.17 22.85
CA VAL A 377 -13.36 -16.54 22.03
C VAL A 377 -12.74 -15.46 21.14
N MET A 378 -13.07 -15.48 19.86
CA MET A 378 -12.58 -14.53 18.85
C MET A 378 -13.76 -13.68 18.32
N PRO A 379 -14.10 -12.55 18.98
CA PRO A 379 -15.28 -11.77 18.65
C PRO A 379 -15.20 -11.08 17.28
N ASP A 380 -13.97 -10.81 16.79
CA ASP A 380 -13.73 -10.07 15.54
C ASP A 380 -13.50 -10.98 14.32
N ARG A 381 -13.69 -12.30 14.47
CA ARG A 381 -13.54 -13.25 13.36
C ARG A 381 -14.88 -13.80 12.91
N SER A 382 -15.00 -14.04 11.62
CA SER A 382 -16.15 -14.71 10.99
C SER A 382 -15.65 -15.79 10.03
N TRP A 383 -16.42 -16.84 9.84
CA TRP A 383 -16.16 -17.82 8.78
C TRP A 383 -16.52 -17.24 7.42
N GLU A 384 -15.75 -17.64 6.42
CA GLU A 384 -15.92 -17.17 5.04
C GLU A 384 -17.06 -17.90 4.30
N ARG A 385 -17.39 -17.40 3.10
CA ARG A 385 -18.30 -18.01 2.12
C ARG A 385 -19.72 -18.28 2.61
N GLY A 386 -20.21 -17.48 3.55
CA GLY A 386 -21.59 -17.59 4.05
C GLY A 386 -21.78 -18.61 5.18
N LEU A 387 -20.73 -19.34 5.59
CA LEU A 387 -20.83 -20.31 6.68
C LEU A 387 -21.23 -19.66 8.00
N HIS A 388 -20.72 -18.46 8.29
CA HIS A 388 -21.07 -17.74 9.52
C HIS A 388 -22.55 -17.40 9.57
N GLN A 389 -23.11 -16.87 8.47
CA GLN A 389 -24.51 -16.54 8.35
C GLN A 389 -25.42 -17.78 8.41
N LEU A 390 -24.98 -18.90 7.85
CA LEU A 390 -25.70 -20.17 7.94
C LEU A 390 -25.79 -20.69 9.39
N ILE A 391 -24.73 -20.52 10.18
CA ILE A 391 -24.72 -20.85 11.60
C ILE A 391 -25.60 -19.88 12.39
N GLU A 392 -25.57 -18.58 12.08
CA GLU A 392 -26.45 -17.58 12.72
C GLU A 392 -27.94 -17.92 12.51
N ILE A 393 -28.34 -18.31 11.29
CA ILE A 393 -29.71 -18.73 11.01
C ILE A 393 -30.02 -20.04 11.70
N LYS A 394 -29.12 -21.02 11.67
CA LYS A 394 -29.27 -22.30 12.37
C LYS A 394 -29.62 -22.10 13.86
N GLU A 395 -28.96 -21.13 14.49
CA GLU A 395 -29.09 -20.81 15.91
C GLU A 395 -30.16 -19.72 16.21
N GLY A 396 -30.82 -19.18 15.18
CA GLY A 396 -31.79 -18.11 15.33
C GLY A 396 -31.21 -16.78 15.83
N CYS A 397 -29.96 -16.52 15.54
CA CYS A 397 -29.25 -15.28 15.86
C CYS A 397 -29.53 -14.19 14.82
N GLU A 398 -29.24 -12.92 15.20
CA GLU A 398 -29.29 -11.84 14.23
C GLU A 398 -28.19 -12.06 13.15
N LEU A 399 -28.60 -11.97 11.89
CA LEU A 399 -27.67 -12.08 10.76
C LEU A 399 -26.62 -10.97 10.77
N SER A 400 -25.37 -11.36 10.84
CA SER A 400 -24.26 -10.46 10.56
C SER A 400 -24.23 -10.13 9.07
N ALA A 401 -23.92 -8.88 8.74
CA ALA A 401 -23.77 -8.50 7.34
C ALA A 401 -22.59 -9.27 6.72
N ARG A 402 -22.79 -9.82 5.54
CA ARG A 402 -21.69 -10.46 4.78
C ARG A 402 -20.60 -9.44 4.54
N GLN A 403 -19.40 -9.74 5.03
CA GLN A 403 -18.23 -8.90 4.76
C GLN A 403 -17.75 -9.17 3.33
N GLY A 404 -18.13 -8.29 2.42
CA GLY A 404 -17.59 -8.27 1.06
C GLY A 404 -16.26 -7.51 1.00
N THR A 405 -15.36 -7.96 0.14
CA THR A 405 -14.12 -7.19 -0.12
C THR A 405 -14.45 -5.98 -0.98
N LEU A 406 -14.45 -4.78 -0.40
CA LEU A 406 -14.67 -3.52 -1.13
C LEU A 406 -13.43 -3.12 -1.94
N ALA A 407 -12.25 -3.23 -1.36
CA ALA A 407 -11.00 -2.92 -2.04
C ALA A 407 -9.86 -3.78 -1.51
N ARG A 408 -8.91 -4.11 -2.38
CA ARG A 408 -7.70 -4.86 -2.01
C ARG A 408 -6.51 -4.43 -2.84
N ILE A 409 -5.33 -4.37 -2.23
CA ILE A 409 -4.07 -4.12 -2.91
C ILE A 409 -2.93 -4.84 -2.19
N THR A 410 -1.90 -5.25 -2.91
CA THR A 410 -0.63 -5.71 -2.32
C THR A 410 0.38 -4.57 -2.30
N TYR A 411 1.36 -4.61 -1.38
CA TYR A 411 2.40 -3.59 -1.34
C TYR A 411 3.14 -3.45 -2.67
N GLN A 412 3.45 -4.55 -3.33
CA GLN A 412 4.10 -4.49 -4.65
C GLN A 412 3.28 -3.73 -5.70
N ARG A 413 1.95 -3.87 -5.68
CA ARG A 413 1.07 -3.12 -6.58
C ARG A 413 0.98 -1.64 -6.18
N LEU A 414 0.90 -1.35 -4.88
CA LEU A 414 0.88 0.02 -4.36
C LEU A 414 2.13 0.79 -4.76
N PHE A 415 3.32 0.25 -4.48
CA PHE A 415 4.57 0.94 -4.76
C PHE A 415 4.83 1.13 -6.26
N ARG A 416 4.29 0.27 -7.11
CA ARG A 416 4.31 0.47 -8.57
C ARG A 416 3.47 1.66 -9.04
N ARG A 417 2.55 2.16 -8.21
CA ARG A 417 1.73 3.35 -8.50
C ARG A 417 2.51 4.65 -8.31
N TYR A 418 3.55 4.65 -7.50
CA TYR A 418 4.41 5.81 -7.37
C TYR A 418 5.11 6.14 -8.69
N LEU A 419 5.24 7.43 -8.99
CA LEU A 419 6.01 7.86 -10.15
C LEU A 419 7.47 7.49 -9.98
N ARG A 420 8.00 7.60 -8.75
CA ARG A 420 9.33 7.13 -8.40
C ARG A 420 9.38 6.61 -6.95
N VAL A 421 10.18 5.57 -6.76
CA VAL A 421 10.45 4.97 -5.45
C VAL A 421 11.95 4.83 -5.28
N GLY A 422 12.50 5.41 -4.22
CA GLY A 422 13.82 5.11 -3.70
C GLY A 422 13.69 4.27 -2.44
N GLY A 423 14.69 3.50 -2.09
CA GLY A 423 14.63 2.68 -0.88
C GLY A 423 15.99 2.45 -0.25
N MET A 424 15.94 2.10 1.02
CA MET A 424 17.10 1.71 1.83
C MET A 424 16.87 0.33 2.42
N SER A 425 17.92 -0.46 2.52
CA SER A 425 17.91 -1.77 3.16
C SER A 425 19.23 -2.01 3.89
N LEU A 426 19.18 -2.86 4.92
CA LEU A 426 20.38 -3.37 5.60
C LEU A 426 21.14 -4.36 4.72
N SER A 427 20.42 -5.17 3.96
CA SER A 427 20.99 -6.22 3.12
C SER A 427 20.07 -6.51 1.93
N LEU A 428 20.63 -6.41 0.75
CA LEU A 428 19.98 -6.78 -0.51
C LEU A 428 20.27 -8.25 -0.92
N ILE A 429 21.05 -8.99 -0.15
CA ILE A 429 21.42 -10.39 -0.45
C ILE A 429 20.16 -11.26 -0.53
N HIS A 430 19.19 -11.05 0.36
CA HIS A 430 17.93 -11.79 0.34
C HIS A 430 17.03 -11.48 -0.86
N ILE A 431 17.22 -10.33 -1.50
CA ILE A 431 16.49 -9.93 -2.71
C ILE A 431 17.16 -10.50 -3.95
N SER A 432 18.50 -10.55 -3.97
CA SER A 432 19.28 -11.01 -5.12
C SER A 432 19.42 -12.53 -5.19
N GLU A 433 19.43 -13.21 -4.06
CA GLU A 433 19.49 -14.67 -3.94
C GLU A 433 18.24 -15.19 -3.22
N PRO A 434 17.14 -15.49 -3.94
CA PRO A 434 16.03 -16.19 -3.32
C PRO A 434 16.54 -17.54 -2.83
N THR A 435 16.62 -17.71 -1.52
CA THR A 435 16.97 -18.96 -0.87
C THR A 435 16.19 -20.10 -1.53
N ARG A 436 16.88 -21.01 -2.18
CA ARG A 436 16.32 -22.31 -2.58
C ARG A 436 15.89 -22.99 -1.28
N ARG A 437 14.62 -22.87 -0.94
CA ARG A 437 14.03 -23.73 0.09
C ARG A 437 13.91 -25.12 -0.54
N HIS A 438 14.66 -26.03 0.04
CA HIS A 438 14.52 -27.46 -0.17
C HIS A 438 13.14 -27.95 0.27
#